data_7499da6e2c3f4cf320c905d76c196d9f
#
_entry.id   7499da6e2c3f4cf320c905d76c196d9f
#
_cell.length_a   1.000
_cell.length_b   1.000
_cell.length_c   1.000
_cell.angle_alpha   90.00
_cell.angle_beta   90.00
_cell.angle_gamma   90.00
#
_symmetry.space_group_name_H-M   'P 1'
#
loop_
_entity.id
_entity.type
_entity.pdbx_description
1 polymer ?
#
loop_
_entity_poly.entity_id
_entity_poly.type
_entity_poly.pdbx_seq_one_letter_code
_entity_poly.pdbx_strand_id
1 'polypeptide(L)'
;FKLEVDKLVVKTSRIFYFAPYRSIIGQNTGHFRKALGNSALVLEHHADAIQDETLQESILAQTQNWQGVPLIATTMVQFLNTLFAAPRRNARRMPSLANAVLLFDEIQSLPLQHIYLFNIALNLLSQAMGCTIVLCTATQPPLEQLAYPLLFSTPKAIVPDYAKRFEQF
;
A
#
# COMPACT_ATOMS: atom_id res chain seq x y z
N PHE A 1 2.13 -9.34 15.72
CA PHE A 1 3.07 -9.96 14.77
C PHE A 1 4.39 -9.21 14.88
N LYS A 2 5.41 -9.80 15.54
CA LYS A 2 6.78 -9.34 15.47
C LYS A 2 7.32 -9.80 14.12
N LEU A 3 7.42 -8.91 13.15
CA LEU A 3 8.27 -9.11 12.00
C LEU A 3 9.73 -8.98 12.46
N GLU A 4 10.37 -10.10 12.79
CA GLU A 4 11.83 -10.17 12.83
C GLU A 4 12.32 -10.14 11.38
N VAL A 5 12.51 -8.96 10.87
CA VAL A 5 13.26 -8.75 9.63
C VAL A 5 14.72 -8.66 10.02
N ASP A 6 15.45 -9.76 9.85
CA ASP A 6 16.89 -9.83 10.05
C ASP A 6 17.59 -8.66 9.33
N LYS A 7 18.11 -7.74 10.13
CA LYS A 7 19.23 -6.81 9.84
C LYS A 7 19.17 -5.86 8.63
N LEU A 8 18.01 -5.54 8.09
CA LEU A 8 17.88 -4.29 7.38
C LEU A 8 17.12 -3.30 8.27
N VAL A 9 17.85 -2.43 8.96
CA VAL A 9 17.27 -1.22 9.53
C VAL A 9 16.94 -0.28 8.36
N VAL A 10 15.93 -0.67 7.60
CA VAL A 10 15.29 0.24 6.66
C VAL A 10 14.61 1.27 7.56
N LYS A 11 15.09 2.49 7.59
CA LYS A 11 14.36 3.63 8.16
C LYS A 11 13.11 3.86 7.31
N THR A 12 12.14 2.97 7.41
CA THR A 12 10.85 3.15 6.80
C THR A 12 10.11 4.21 7.58
N SER A 13 9.83 5.31 6.93
CA SER A 13 9.13 6.43 7.55
C SER A 13 7.63 6.18 7.64
N ARG A 14 7.07 5.31 6.80
CA ARG A 14 5.61 5.09 6.68
C ARG A 14 5.27 3.71 6.15
N ILE A 15 4.05 3.29 6.46
CA ILE A 15 3.44 2.07 5.92
C ILE A 15 2.19 2.50 5.18
N PHE A 16 2.05 2.06 3.94
CA PHE A 16 0.84 2.20 3.16
C PHE A 16 0.17 0.84 2.99
N TYR A 17 -1.11 0.79 3.30
CA TYR A 17 -1.97 -0.35 3.04
C TYR A 17 -2.95 0.00 1.93
N PHE A 18 -2.87 -0.73 0.82
CA PHE A 18 -3.73 -0.56 -0.34
C PHE A 18 -4.66 -1.75 -0.49
N ALA A 19 -5.96 -1.50 -0.50
CA ALA A 19 -6.98 -2.53 -0.72
C ALA A 19 -7.85 -2.18 -1.94
N PRO A 20 -8.49 -3.18 -2.57
CA PRO A 20 -9.34 -2.93 -3.75
C PRO A 20 -10.63 -2.20 -3.40
N TYR A 21 -11.20 -2.48 -2.22
CA TYR A 21 -12.51 -1.99 -1.82
C TYR A 21 -12.47 -1.20 -0.51
N ARG A 22 -13.33 -0.18 -0.41
CA ARG A 22 -13.45 0.68 0.77
C ARG A 22 -13.88 -0.08 2.03
N SER A 23 -14.78 -1.06 1.87
CA SER A 23 -15.24 -1.89 3.00
C SER A 23 -14.10 -2.63 3.69
N ILE A 24 -13.12 -3.13 2.91
CA ILE A 24 -11.92 -3.78 3.43
C ILE A 24 -11.04 -2.78 4.18
N ILE A 25 -10.91 -1.55 3.66
CA ILE A 25 -10.14 -0.49 4.32
C ILE A 25 -10.73 -0.19 5.70
N GLY A 26 -12.03 0.09 5.79
CA GLY A 26 -12.69 0.39 7.07
C GLY A 26 -12.55 -0.74 8.10
N GLN A 27 -12.70 -2.00 7.67
CA GLN A 27 -12.51 -3.15 8.52
C GLN A 27 -11.07 -3.27 9.05
N ASN A 28 -10.09 -3.18 8.15
CA ASN A 28 -8.69 -3.37 8.51
C ASN A 28 -8.13 -2.18 9.30
N THR A 29 -8.55 -0.95 9.03
CA THR A 29 -8.15 0.21 9.85
C THR A 29 -8.62 0.08 11.29
N GLY A 30 -9.79 -0.52 11.54
CA GLY A 30 -10.23 -0.87 12.88
C GLY A 30 -9.27 -1.83 13.59
N HIS A 31 -8.78 -2.85 12.89
CA HIS A 31 -7.77 -3.78 13.40
C HIS A 31 -6.42 -3.09 13.65
N PHE A 32 -5.96 -2.24 12.71
CA PHE A 32 -4.70 -1.50 12.87
C PHE A 32 -4.74 -0.55 14.06
N ARG A 33 -5.84 0.21 14.25
CA ARG A 33 -6.01 1.10 15.41
C ARG A 33 -5.96 0.35 16.74
N LYS A 34 -6.61 -0.81 16.80
CA LYS A 34 -6.55 -1.70 17.98
C LYS A 34 -5.14 -2.22 18.25
N ALA A 35 -4.45 -2.69 17.21
CA ALA A 35 -3.11 -3.25 17.33
C ALA A 35 -2.07 -2.20 17.76
N LEU A 36 -2.20 -0.96 17.27
CA LEU A 36 -1.28 0.14 17.60
C LEU A 36 -1.63 0.85 18.90
N GLY A 37 -2.83 0.60 19.47
CA GLY A 37 -3.29 1.25 20.68
C GLY A 37 -3.53 2.76 20.57
N ASN A 38 -3.40 3.32 19.35
CA ASN A 38 -3.58 4.74 19.11
C ASN A 38 -4.20 4.98 17.73
N SER A 39 -5.40 5.49 17.71
CA SER A 39 -6.16 5.77 16.47
C SER A 39 -5.54 6.90 15.62
N ALA A 40 -4.85 7.85 16.25
CA ALA A 40 -4.20 8.96 15.54
C ALA A 40 -3.03 8.53 14.64
N LEU A 41 -2.50 7.31 14.83
CA LEU A 41 -1.43 6.76 14.02
C LEU A 41 -1.91 6.18 12.67
N VAL A 42 -3.23 6.10 12.45
CA VAL A 42 -3.82 5.46 11.27
C VAL A 42 -4.71 6.45 10.53
N LEU A 43 -4.29 6.83 9.34
CA LEU A 43 -5.08 7.64 8.41
C LEU A 43 -5.84 6.73 7.46
N GLU A 44 -7.16 6.87 7.43
CA GLU A 44 -8.02 6.28 6.42
C GLU A 44 -8.31 7.31 5.33
N HIS A 45 -7.97 6.99 4.09
CA HIS A 45 -8.11 7.92 2.97
C HIS A 45 -8.81 7.26 1.78
N HIS A 46 -10.04 7.65 1.54
CA HIS A 46 -10.83 7.30 0.35
C HIS A 46 -11.76 8.47 -0.03
N ALA A 47 -12.46 8.35 -1.16
CA ALA A 47 -13.23 9.46 -1.71
C ALA A 47 -14.31 10.02 -0.75
N ASP A 48 -14.90 9.18 0.09
CA ASP A 48 -15.97 9.59 1.01
C ASP A 48 -15.45 10.20 2.32
N ALA A 49 -14.21 9.84 2.73
CA ALA A 49 -13.60 10.40 3.93
C ALA A 49 -13.27 11.92 3.81
N ILE A 50 -13.32 12.45 2.59
CA ILE A 50 -13.01 13.86 2.29
C ILE A 50 -14.28 14.74 2.41
N GLN A 51 -15.47 14.16 2.51
CA GLN A 51 -16.76 14.90 2.54
C GLN A 51 -17.15 15.41 3.92
N ASP A 52 -16.37 15.10 4.96
CA ASP A 52 -16.65 15.60 6.30
C ASP A 52 -16.14 17.05 6.44
N GLU A 53 -17.03 18.02 6.23
CA GLU A 53 -16.73 19.45 6.30
C GLU A 53 -16.29 19.92 7.70
N THR A 54 -16.41 19.06 8.72
CA THR A 54 -16.05 19.37 10.11
C THR A 54 -14.57 19.10 10.43
N LEU A 55 -13.82 18.51 9.50
CA LEU A 55 -12.40 18.24 9.70
C LEU A 55 -11.59 19.55 9.73
N GLN A 56 -10.86 19.77 10.80
CA GLN A 56 -9.94 20.91 10.91
C GLN A 56 -8.96 20.95 9.74
N GLU A 57 -8.58 22.13 9.27
CA GLU A 57 -7.68 22.32 8.13
C GLU A 57 -6.38 21.51 8.21
N SER A 58 -5.86 21.27 9.41
CA SER A 58 -4.65 20.45 9.63
C SER A 58 -4.87 18.98 9.25
N ILE A 59 -6.04 18.41 9.56
CA ILE A 59 -6.40 17.03 9.22
C ILE A 59 -6.65 16.92 7.71
N LEU A 60 -7.28 17.93 7.11
CA LEU A 60 -7.46 18.00 5.67
C LEU A 60 -6.10 18.01 4.93
N ALA A 61 -5.13 18.81 5.39
CA ALA A 61 -3.79 18.85 4.80
C ALA A 61 -3.07 17.51 4.92
N GLN A 62 -3.16 16.84 6.07
CA GLN A 62 -2.59 15.48 6.26
C GLN A 62 -3.24 14.47 5.32
N THR A 63 -4.57 14.49 5.23
CA THR A 63 -5.33 13.59 4.34
C THR A 63 -4.99 13.85 2.87
N GLN A 64 -4.87 15.11 2.46
CA GLN A 64 -4.57 15.46 1.08
C GLN A 64 -3.18 15.03 0.64
N ASN A 65 -2.18 15.11 1.52
CA ASN A 65 -0.76 14.89 1.18
C ASN A 65 -0.17 13.59 1.75
N TRP A 66 -0.95 12.81 2.51
CA TRP A 66 -0.47 11.61 3.22
C TRP A 66 0.72 11.89 4.16
N GLN A 67 0.71 13.03 4.82
CA GLN A 67 1.79 13.46 5.72
C GLN A 67 1.37 13.39 7.19
N GLY A 68 2.35 13.31 8.08
CA GLY A 68 2.14 13.39 9.53
C GLY A 68 1.64 12.11 10.20
N VAL A 69 1.35 11.04 9.45
CA VAL A 69 0.82 9.79 10.00
C VAL A 69 1.68 8.60 9.53
N PRO A 70 2.03 7.66 10.42
CA PRO A 70 2.90 6.54 10.07
C PRO A 70 2.21 5.43 9.27
N LEU A 71 0.89 5.25 9.39
CA LEU A 71 0.14 4.25 8.65
C LEU A 71 -1.01 4.89 7.89
N ILE A 72 -1.01 4.71 6.58
CA ILE A 72 -2.04 5.20 5.67
C ILE A 72 -2.74 4.03 5.00
N ALA A 73 -4.06 3.92 5.17
CA ALA A 73 -4.89 2.94 4.50
C ALA A 73 -5.72 3.63 3.41
N THR A 74 -5.58 3.16 2.17
CA THR A 74 -6.24 3.78 1.02
C THR A 74 -6.55 2.75 -0.07
N THR A 75 -7.24 3.18 -1.13
CA THR A 75 -7.61 2.28 -2.22
C THR A 75 -6.51 2.18 -3.29
N MET A 76 -6.50 1.04 -4.01
CA MET A 76 -5.67 0.85 -5.21
C MET A 76 -5.90 1.96 -6.25
N VAL A 77 -7.14 2.42 -6.40
CA VAL A 77 -7.49 3.53 -7.30
C VAL A 77 -6.80 4.83 -6.89
N GLN A 78 -6.76 5.16 -5.59
CA GLN A 78 -6.05 6.35 -5.10
C GLN A 78 -4.54 6.25 -5.31
N PHE A 79 -3.99 5.05 -5.18
CA PHE A 79 -2.59 4.78 -5.49
C PHE A 79 -2.26 5.07 -6.96
N LEU A 80 -3.00 4.46 -7.89
CA LEU A 80 -2.78 4.67 -9.32
C LEU A 80 -3.03 6.13 -9.73
N ASN A 81 -4.05 6.78 -9.16
CA ASN A 81 -4.32 8.20 -9.39
C ASN A 81 -3.18 9.10 -8.89
N THR A 82 -2.50 8.72 -7.83
CA THR A 82 -1.36 9.50 -7.29
C THR A 82 -0.20 9.52 -8.27
N LEU A 83 0.02 8.43 -9.00
CA LEU A 83 1.14 8.29 -9.92
C LEU A 83 0.81 8.74 -11.35
N PHE A 84 -0.41 8.49 -11.82
CA PHE A 84 -0.76 8.61 -13.24
C PHE A 84 -1.86 9.61 -13.55
N ALA A 85 -2.61 10.11 -12.56
CA ALA A 85 -3.68 11.05 -12.84
C ALA A 85 -3.18 12.51 -12.95
N ALA A 86 -3.79 13.26 -13.87
CA ALA A 86 -3.41 14.63 -14.21
C ALA A 86 -3.56 15.72 -13.11
N PRO A 87 -4.45 15.64 -12.10
CA PRO A 87 -4.56 16.73 -11.13
C PRO A 87 -3.29 16.88 -10.29
N ARG A 88 -2.72 18.08 -10.26
CA ARG A 88 -1.50 18.43 -9.48
C ARG A 88 -1.61 18.04 -7.99
N ARG A 89 -2.82 18.04 -7.43
CA ARG A 89 -3.06 17.64 -6.03
C ARG A 89 -2.66 16.19 -5.76
N ASN A 90 -2.83 15.28 -6.72
CA ASN A 90 -2.47 13.87 -6.57
C ASN A 90 -0.94 13.70 -6.55
N ALA A 91 -0.23 14.44 -7.39
CA ALA A 91 1.23 14.42 -7.44
C ALA A 91 1.89 14.86 -6.11
N ARG A 92 1.22 15.66 -5.29
CA ARG A 92 1.72 16.07 -3.95
C ARG A 92 1.86 14.90 -2.97
N ARG A 93 1.17 13.78 -3.22
CA ARG A 93 1.25 12.57 -2.39
C ARG A 93 2.47 11.71 -2.72
N MET A 94 2.97 11.81 -3.94
CA MET A 94 4.08 10.97 -4.42
C MET A 94 5.34 11.02 -3.53
N PRO A 95 5.80 12.18 -3.03
CA PRO A 95 6.94 12.22 -2.12
C PRO A 95 6.72 11.45 -0.81
N SER A 96 5.47 11.30 -0.36
CA SER A 96 5.15 10.55 0.86
C SER A 96 5.33 9.05 0.71
N LEU A 97 5.39 8.53 -0.53
CA LEU A 97 5.67 7.13 -0.81
C LEU A 97 7.15 6.78 -0.69
N ALA A 98 8.06 7.76 -0.77
CA ALA A 98 9.49 7.49 -0.73
C ALA A 98 9.94 6.80 0.57
N ASN A 99 10.77 5.76 0.44
CA ASN A 99 11.28 4.94 1.54
C ASN A 99 10.18 4.33 2.43
N ALA A 100 8.98 4.12 1.88
CA ALA A 100 7.85 3.53 2.58
C ALA A 100 7.77 2.01 2.36
N VAL A 101 7.06 1.33 3.25
CA VAL A 101 6.55 -0.03 3.01
C VAL A 101 5.18 0.10 2.35
N LEU A 102 5.03 -0.50 1.18
CA LEU A 102 3.80 -0.49 0.39
C LEU A 102 3.21 -1.89 0.37
N LEU A 103 2.13 -2.10 1.11
CA LEU A 103 1.43 -3.35 1.22
C LEU A 103 0.19 -3.31 0.32
N PHE A 104 0.17 -4.14 -0.70
CA PHE A 104 -0.93 -4.29 -1.64
C PHE A 104 -1.70 -5.56 -1.33
N ASP A 105 -2.95 -5.41 -0.94
CA ASP A 105 -3.81 -6.52 -0.57
C ASP A 105 -4.78 -6.88 -1.70
N GLU A 106 -5.10 -8.18 -1.83
CA GLU A 106 -6.02 -8.72 -2.84
C GLU A 106 -5.65 -8.28 -4.28
N ILE A 107 -4.35 -8.33 -4.65
CA ILE A 107 -3.88 -7.85 -5.96
C ILE A 107 -4.51 -8.57 -7.14
N GLN A 108 -5.03 -9.80 -6.97
CA GLN A 108 -5.75 -10.52 -8.02
C GLN A 108 -7.07 -9.83 -8.43
N SER A 109 -7.58 -8.91 -7.62
CA SER A 109 -8.77 -8.12 -7.96
C SER A 109 -8.49 -6.98 -8.94
N LEU A 110 -7.20 -6.71 -9.23
CA LEU A 110 -6.81 -5.64 -10.16
C LEU A 110 -7.21 -6.03 -11.59
N PRO A 111 -7.98 -5.17 -12.32
CA PRO A 111 -8.32 -5.45 -13.69
C PRO A 111 -7.07 -5.60 -14.59
N LEU A 112 -7.07 -6.57 -15.50
CA LEU A 112 -5.92 -6.89 -16.36
C LEU A 112 -5.37 -5.67 -17.10
N GLN A 113 -6.24 -4.76 -17.54
CA GLN A 113 -5.85 -3.52 -18.22
C GLN A 113 -4.99 -2.57 -17.35
N HIS A 114 -5.07 -2.68 -16.02
CA HIS A 114 -4.30 -1.85 -15.09
C HIS A 114 -3.01 -2.52 -14.59
N ILE A 115 -2.83 -3.82 -14.83
CA ILE A 115 -1.64 -4.57 -14.37
C ILE A 115 -0.36 -3.97 -14.95
N TYR A 116 -0.39 -3.54 -16.22
CA TYR A 116 0.74 -2.89 -16.87
C TYR A 116 1.20 -1.62 -16.13
N LEU A 117 0.25 -0.71 -15.87
CA LEU A 117 0.54 0.53 -15.12
C LEU A 117 0.98 0.23 -13.68
N PHE A 118 0.39 -0.79 -13.08
CA PHE A 118 0.76 -1.24 -11.75
C PHE A 118 2.23 -1.72 -11.71
N ASN A 119 2.66 -2.55 -12.66
CA ASN A 119 4.04 -3.01 -12.73
C ASN A 119 5.04 -1.86 -12.94
N ILE A 120 4.71 -0.90 -13.82
CA ILE A 120 5.53 0.31 -14.01
C ILE A 120 5.65 1.07 -12.69
N ALA A 121 4.54 1.25 -11.98
CA ALA A 121 4.51 1.93 -10.69
C ALA A 121 5.40 1.23 -9.66
N LEU A 122 5.29 -0.09 -9.53
CA LEU A 122 6.10 -0.87 -8.58
C LEU A 122 7.59 -0.79 -8.91
N ASN A 123 7.96 -0.87 -10.20
CA ASN A 123 9.36 -0.74 -10.62
C ASN A 123 9.92 0.65 -10.28
N LEU A 124 9.17 1.73 -10.57
CA LEU A 124 9.56 3.08 -10.21
C LEU A 124 9.75 3.24 -8.69
N LEU A 125 8.79 2.79 -7.91
CA LEU A 125 8.79 2.94 -6.46
C LEU A 125 9.90 2.14 -5.79
N SER A 126 10.14 0.90 -6.24
CA SER A 126 11.20 0.07 -5.66
C SER A 126 12.59 0.55 -6.03
N GLN A 127 12.82 0.92 -7.29
CA GLN A 127 14.15 1.24 -7.78
C GLN A 127 14.55 2.71 -7.58
N ALA A 128 13.63 3.64 -7.82
CA ALA A 128 13.91 5.06 -7.76
C ALA A 128 13.55 5.71 -6.43
N MET A 129 12.57 5.16 -5.71
CA MET A 129 12.06 5.77 -4.47
C MET A 129 12.38 4.95 -3.20
N GLY A 130 13.13 3.85 -3.31
CA GLY A 130 13.56 3.05 -2.17
C GLY A 130 12.43 2.38 -1.38
N CYS A 131 11.29 2.12 -2.03
CA CYS A 131 10.15 1.50 -1.37
C CYS A 131 10.33 -0.02 -1.21
N THR A 132 9.82 -0.56 -0.11
CA THR A 132 9.66 -2.00 0.08
C THR A 132 8.26 -2.39 -0.34
N ILE A 133 8.15 -3.32 -1.31
CA ILE A 133 6.87 -3.78 -1.84
C ILE A 133 6.47 -5.09 -1.17
N VAL A 134 5.25 -5.16 -0.66
CA VAL A 134 4.64 -6.39 -0.11
C VAL A 134 3.36 -6.66 -0.89
N LEU A 135 3.27 -7.83 -1.51
CA LEU A 135 2.11 -8.27 -2.27
C LEU A 135 1.38 -9.36 -1.51
N CYS A 136 0.11 -9.13 -1.19
CA CYS A 136 -0.78 -10.09 -0.53
C CYS A 136 -1.84 -10.53 -1.54
N THR A 137 -2.00 -11.84 -1.71
CA THR A 137 -2.94 -12.39 -2.69
C THR A 137 -3.25 -13.84 -2.36
N ALA A 138 -4.48 -14.25 -2.59
CA ALA A 138 -4.88 -15.66 -2.52
C ALA A 138 -4.36 -16.45 -3.74
N THR A 139 -4.31 -15.79 -4.92
CA THR A 139 -3.81 -16.38 -6.17
C THR A 139 -2.83 -15.41 -6.81
N GLN A 140 -1.57 -15.81 -6.93
CA GLN A 140 -0.53 -14.93 -7.46
C GLN A 140 -0.74 -14.71 -8.96
N PRO A 141 -1.03 -13.47 -9.42
CA PRO A 141 -1.07 -13.18 -10.84
C PRO A 141 0.36 -13.31 -11.41
N PRO A 142 0.50 -13.73 -12.69
CA PRO A 142 1.80 -13.93 -13.32
C PRO A 142 2.47 -12.60 -13.68
N LEU A 143 2.79 -11.78 -12.69
CA LEU A 143 3.38 -10.45 -12.87
C LEU A 143 4.74 -10.48 -13.57
N GLU A 144 5.44 -11.62 -13.49
CA GLU A 144 6.76 -11.83 -14.11
C GLU A 144 6.67 -12.14 -15.62
N GLN A 145 5.52 -12.61 -16.09
CA GLN A 145 5.31 -13.03 -17.49
C GLN A 145 4.75 -11.92 -18.39
N LEU A 146 4.59 -10.72 -17.87
CA LEU A 146 4.06 -9.59 -18.60
C LEU A 146 5.14 -8.96 -19.49
N ALA A 147 4.72 -8.21 -20.53
CA ALA A 147 5.60 -7.47 -21.42
C ALA A 147 6.54 -6.51 -20.68
N TYR A 148 6.14 -6.05 -19.51
CA TYR A 148 6.95 -5.26 -18.56
C TYR A 148 6.99 -5.98 -17.23
N PRO A 149 7.91 -6.95 -17.05
CA PRO A 149 8.01 -7.70 -15.81
C PRO A 149 8.48 -6.82 -14.66
N LEU A 150 8.29 -7.31 -13.45
CA LEU A 150 8.88 -6.70 -12.27
C LEU A 150 10.41 -6.83 -12.34
N LEU A 151 11.12 -5.70 -12.19
CA LEU A 151 12.57 -5.60 -12.34
C LEU A 151 13.32 -5.77 -11.00
N PHE A 152 12.63 -6.05 -9.92
CA PHE A 152 13.27 -6.29 -8.64
C PHE A 152 13.54 -7.79 -8.42
N SER A 153 14.45 -8.06 -7.50
CA SER A 153 14.86 -9.42 -7.12
C SER A 153 13.65 -10.33 -6.89
N THR A 154 13.81 -11.61 -7.23
CA THR A 154 12.80 -12.66 -7.06
C THR A 154 12.01 -12.47 -5.76
N PRO A 155 10.68 -12.41 -5.81
CA PRO A 155 9.85 -12.23 -4.62
C PRO A 155 10.19 -13.32 -3.59
N LYS A 156 10.50 -12.92 -2.37
CA LYS A 156 10.69 -13.86 -1.27
C LYS A 156 9.36 -14.04 -0.55
N ALA A 157 8.91 -15.28 -0.41
CA ALA A 157 7.77 -15.57 0.42
C ALA A 157 8.06 -15.15 1.87
N ILE A 158 7.18 -14.31 2.45
CA ILE A 158 7.28 -13.89 3.86
C ILE A 158 7.07 -15.08 4.79
N VAL A 159 6.22 -16.03 4.35
CA VAL A 159 5.99 -17.29 5.07
C VAL A 159 6.62 -18.41 4.23
N PRO A 160 7.81 -18.90 4.59
CA PRO A 160 8.37 -20.07 3.93
C PRO A 160 7.50 -21.30 4.23
N ASP A 161 7.48 -22.25 3.28
CA ASP A 161 6.76 -23.52 3.40
C ASP A 161 5.23 -23.40 3.61
N TYR A 162 4.61 -22.35 3.03
CA TYR A 162 3.16 -22.16 3.13
C TYR A 162 2.37 -23.39 2.66
N ALA A 163 2.83 -24.12 1.64
CA ALA A 163 2.19 -25.35 1.16
C ALA A 163 2.07 -26.41 2.27
N LYS A 164 3.12 -26.63 3.05
CA LYS A 164 3.10 -27.59 4.18
C LYS A 164 2.15 -27.18 5.31
N ARG A 165 1.90 -25.88 5.46
CA ARG A 165 0.96 -25.39 6.47
C ARG A 165 -0.49 -25.59 6.05
N PHE A 166 -0.80 -25.56 4.75
CA PHE A 166 -2.15 -25.88 4.26
C PHE A 166 -2.49 -27.37 4.37
N GLU A 167 -1.50 -28.27 4.35
CA GLU A 167 -1.72 -29.71 4.56
C GLU A 167 -2.08 -30.07 6.02
N GLN A 168 -1.94 -29.14 6.97
CA GLN A 168 -2.22 -29.34 8.39
C GLN A 168 -3.63 -28.91 8.81
N PHE A 169 -4.43 -28.38 7.89
CA PHE A 169 -5.84 -28.01 8.07
C PHE A 169 -6.75 -28.85 7.16
#